data_df50c98fc4f96cc3a9df36e70662074f
#
_entry.id   df50c98fc4f96cc3a9df36e70662074f
#
_cell.length_a   1.000
_cell.length_b   1.000
_cell.length_c   1.000
_cell.angle_alpha   90.00
_cell.angle_beta   90.00
_cell.angle_gamma   90.00
#
_symmetry.space_group_name_H-M   'P 1'
#
loop_
_entity.id
_entity.type
_entity.pdbx_description
1 polymer ?
#
loop_
_entity_poly.entity_id
_entity_poly.type
_entity_poly.pdbx_seq_one_letter_code
_entity_poly.pdbx_strand_id
1 'polypeptide(L)'
;MKRMVLFAAIASAGFVAHADGLRFVTAELPPYTFQVPPATVAEEPGPGQGLVHEAVQEMARRLNTSVAIEYMDWDGAQQLALSQPNVGILSITRTPEREDHYQWCCRIVTDDLILVGGQGVDVSSLEKVRDRPIGVLFHSGAEALVRSLGFSRVHTAPEEWLNATKMKERRVDAWLAPRLMVIHAYKEIGADASTLNFGQIVRSSEIYLAFSKGTPEAEVQRWAGALKSIQDDGTLERILARYSRLKVEPIADDRRRFTRGSILWNN
;
A
#
# COMPACT_ATOMS: atom_id res chain seq x y z
N MET A 1 21.92 -34.63 -66.82
CA MET A 1 21.00 -34.77 -65.68
C MET A 1 21.58 -33.96 -64.51
N LYS A 2 21.07 -32.73 -64.27
CA LYS A 2 21.52 -31.85 -63.19
C LYS A 2 20.54 -32.02 -62.03
N ARG A 3 21.02 -32.54 -60.87
CA ARG A 3 20.26 -32.61 -59.63
C ARG A 3 20.29 -31.25 -58.93
N MET A 4 19.14 -30.63 -58.85
CA MET A 4 18.90 -29.41 -58.09
C MET A 4 18.63 -29.80 -56.64
N VAL A 5 19.53 -29.40 -55.72
CA VAL A 5 19.36 -29.61 -54.26
C VAL A 5 18.64 -28.36 -53.75
N LEU A 6 17.42 -28.57 -53.31
CA LEU A 6 16.59 -27.53 -52.67
C LEU A 6 16.98 -27.43 -51.18
N PHE A 7 17.62 -26.34 -50.78
CA PHE A 7 17.83 -26.03 -49.35
C PHE A 7 16.56 -25.39 -48.82
N ALA A 8 15.84 -26.12 -47.96
CA ALA A 8 14.75 -25.56 -47.16
C ALA A 8 15.36 -24.82 -45.96
N ALA A 9 15.26 -23.50 -45.95
CA ALA A 9 15.57 -22.68 -44.81
C ALA A 9 14.42 -22.83 -43.77
N ILE A 10 14.68 -23.52 -42.68
CA ILE A 10 13.77 -23.58 -41.52
C ILE A 10 13.93 -22.24 -40.79
N ALA A 11 13.00 -21.33 -41.01
CA ALA A 11 12.86 -20.13 -40.19
C ALA A 11 12.34 -20.58 -38.83
N SER A 12 13.22 -20.64 -37.82
CA SER A 12 12.84 -20.76 -36.43
C SER A 12 12.13 -19.46 -36.05
N ALA A 13 10.80 -19.45 -36.12
CA ALA A 13 9.99 -18.46 -35.45
C ALA A 13 10.23 -18.63 -33.94
N GLY A 14 11.06 -17.74 -33.39
CA GLY A 14 11.19 -17.62 -31.95
C GLY A 14 9.80 -17.34 -31.37
N PHE A 15 9.21 -18.33 -30.72
CA PHE A 15 8.06 -18.13 -29.86
C PHE A 15 8.51 -17.17 -28.76
N VAL A 16 8.21 -15.88 -28.90
CA VAL A 16 8.18 -14.97 -27.77
C VAL A 16 7.00 -15.46 -26.93
N ALA A 17 7.29 -16.30 -25.94
CA ALA A 17 6.33 -16.59 -24.91
C ALA A 17 5.95 -15.24 -24.27
N HIS A 18 4.82 -14.69 -24.69
CA HIS A 18 4.12 -13.72 -23.87
C HIS A 18 3.92 -14.44 -22.54
N ALA A 19 4.52 -13.91 -21.48
CA ALA A 19 4.17 -14.33 -20.15
C ALA A 19 2.68 -14.08 -20.00
N ASP A 20 1.87 -15.14 -20.14
CA ASP A 20 0.43 -15.07 -19.97
C ASP A 20 0.18 -14.49 -18.57
N GLY A 21 -0.18 -13.21 -18.59
CA GLY A 21 -0.94 -12.57 -17.57
C GLY A 21 -0.34 -12.50 -16.18
N LEU A 22 0.75 -11.70 -15.95
CA LEU A 22 0.95 -11.16 -14.60
C LEU A 22 -0.31 -10.40 -14.18
N ARG A 23 -0.89 -10.81 -13.06
CA ARG A 23 -1.95 -10.06 -12.37
C ARG A 23 -1.34 -9.23 -11.28
N PHE A 24 -1.79 -7.99 -11.14
CA PHE A 24 -1.36 -7.12 -10.05
C PHE A 24 -2.55 -6.85 -9.15
N VAL A 25 -2.38 -7.14 -7.87
CA VAL A 25 -3.45 -7.04 -6.87
C VAL A 25 -3.02 -6.18 -5.69
N THR A 26 -3.99 -5.50 -5.10
CA THR A 26 -3.80 -4.67 -3.91
C THR A 26 -5.11 -4.47 -3.17
N ALA A 27 -5.04 -3.72 -2.05
CA ALA A 27 -6.20 -3.23 -1.32
C ALA A 27 -6.19 -1.69 -1.26
N GLU A 28 -7.26 -1.12 -0.71
CA GLU A 28 -7.33 0.29 -0.35
C GLU A 28 -6.43 0.56 0.86
N LEU A 29 -5.21 1.03 0.60
CA LEU A 29 -4.16 1.31 1.60
C LEU A 29 -3.56 2.69 1.35
N PRO A 30 -4.34 3.78 1.46
CA PRO A 30 -3.81 5.12 1.23
C PRO A 30 -2.72 5.49 2.26
N PRO A 31 -1.63 6.14 1.84
CA PRO A 31 -1.34 6.68 0.51
C PRO A 31 -0.56 5.75 -0.41
N TYR A 32 -0.43 4.47 -0.11
CA TYR A 32 0.36 3.54 -0.93
C TYR A 32 -0.37 3.14 -2.22
N THR A 33 -1.59 2.65 -2.06
CA THR A 33 -2.51 2.25 -3.13
C THR A 33 -3.94 2.59 -2.74
N PHE A 34 -4.66 3.31 -3.58
CA PHE A 34 -6.08 3.64 -3.38
C PHE A 34 -6.73 4.06 -4.69
N GLN A 35 -8.04 4.03 -4.75
CA GLN A 35 -8.81 4.50 -5.89
C GLN A 35 -9.41 5.88 -5.59
N VAL A 36 -9.65 6.67 -6.64
CA VAL A 36 -10.42 7.91 -6.48
C VAL A 36 -11.85 7.51 -6.09
N PRO A 37 -12.38 8.00 -4.97
CA PRO A 37 -13.76 7.70 -4.61
C PRO A 37 -14.72 8.15 -5.71
N PRO A 38 -15.79 7.38 -6.01
CA PRO A 38 -16.80 7.78 -6.97
C PRO A 38 -17.50 9.06 -6.51
N ALA A 39 -17.92 9.90 -7.44
CA ALA A 39 -18.67 11.12 -7.11
C ALA A 39 -20.08 10.81 -6.58
N THR A 40 -20.64 9.67 -6.99
CA THR A 40 -21.93 9.16 -6.50
C THR A 40 -21.86 7.67 -6.22
N VAL A 41 -22.76 7.13 -5.40
CA VAL A 41 -22.84 5.68 -5.08
C VAL A 41 -23.10 4.80 -6.31
N ALA A 42 -23.62 5.39 -7.38
CA ALA A 42 -23.95 4.67 -8.63
C ALA A 42 -22.76 4.61 -9.62
N GLU A 43 -21.66 5.28 -9.32
CA GLU A 43 -20.47 5.31 -10.17
C GLU A 43 -19.43 4.29 -9.70
N GLU A 44 -18.71 3.73 -10.66
CA GLU A 44 -17.55 2.91 -10.34
C GLU A 44 -16.44 3.78 -9.73
N PRO A 45 -15.59 3.19 -8.86
CA PRO A 45 -14.41 3.87 -8.35
C PRO A 45 -13.56 4.43 -9.49
N GLY A 46 -12.99 5.61 -9.28
CA GLY A 46 -12.09 6.24 -10.24
C GLY A 46 -10.74 5.52 -10.35
N PRO A 47 -9.81 6.07 -11.15
CA PRO A 47 -8.51 5.46 -11.38
C PRO A 47 -7.72 5.26 -10.09
N GLY A 48 -6.92 4.22 -10.07
CA GLY A 48 -6.00 3.94 -8.97
C GLY A 48 -4.94 5.04 -8.82
N GLN A 49 -4.57 5.31 -7.59
CA GLN A 49 -3.57 6.30 -7.16
C GLN A 49 -2.71 5.75 -6.02
N GLY A 50 -1.73 6.53 -5.62
CA GLY A 50 -0.88 6.23 -4.49
C GLY A 50 0.57 5.98 -4.86
N LEU A 51 1.46 6.16 -3.90
CA LEU A 51 2.90 6.13 -4.17
C LEU A 51 3.40 4.78 -4.71
N VAL A 52 2.84 3.65 -4.24
CA VAL A 52 3.21 2.32 -4.76
C VAL A 52 2.53 2.08 -6.10
N HIS A 53 1.25 2.46 -6.24
CA HIS A 53 0.54 2.38 -7.51
C HIS A 53 1.29 3.12 -8.62
N GLU A 54 1.65 4.38 -8.40
CA GLU A 54 2.36 5.20 -9.38
C GLU A 54 3.76 4.67 -9.69
N ALA A 55 4.48 4.16 -8.68
CA ALA A 55 5.78 3.54 -8.89
C ALA A 55 5.68 2.31 -9.79
N VAL A 56 4.69 1.42 -9.55
CA VAL A 56 4.47 0.21 -10.36
C VAL A 56 4.02 0.56 -11.78
N GLN A 57 3.16 1.56 -11.97
CA GLN A 57 2.77 2.05 -13.29
C GLN A 57 3.97 2.62 -14.06
N GLU A 58 4.84 3.38 -13.40
CA GLU A 58 6.04 3.90 -14.04
C GLU A 58 7.05 2.79 -14.38
N MET A 59 7.19 1.77 -13.50
CA MET A 59 8.00 0.58 -13.81
C MET A 59 7.46 -0.14 -15.04
N ALA A 60 6.14 -0.34 -15.13
CA ALA A 60 5.50 -0.94 -16.31
C ALA A 60 5.78 -0.14 -17.59
N ARG A 61 5.69 1.19 -17.51
CA ARG A 61 6.03 2.08 -18.63
C ARG A 61 7.48 1.90 -19.08
N ARG A 62 8.44 1.75 -18.15
CA ARG A 62 9.86 1.46 -18.48
C ARG A 62 10.04 0.11 -19.14
N LEU A 63 9.19 -0.85 -18.83
CA LEU A 63 9.18 -2.20 -19.42
C LEU A 63 8.42 -2.25 -20.75
N ASN A 64 7.91 -1.12 -21.27
CA ASN A 64 7.03 -1.05 -22.43
C ASN A 64 5.82 -1.99 -22.33
N THR A 65 5.25 -2.10 -21.15
CA THR A 65 4.03 -2.88 -20.88
C THR A 65 3.01 -2.00 -20.15
N SER A 66 1.76 -2.43 -20.16
CA SER A 66 0.70 -1.84 -19.36
C SER A 66 0.19 -2.86 -18.35
N VAL A 67 -0.15 -2.41 -17.15
CA VAL A 67 -0.68 -3.27 -16.09
C VAL A 67 -1.99 -2.71 -15.56
N ALA A 68 -2.99 -3.58 -15.42
CA ALA A 68 -4.16 -3.30 -14.63
C ALA A 68 -3.88 -3.73 -13.20
N ILE A 69 -4.13 -2.85 -12.24
CA ILE A 69 -4.02 -3.16 -10.81
C ILE A 69 -5.42 -3.36 -10.27
N GLU A 70 -5.71 -4.58 -9.81
CA GLU A 70 -6.99 -4.98 -9.29
C GLU A 70 -7.06 -4.64 -7.79
N TYR A 71 -8.08 -3.90 -7.40
CA TYR A 71 -8.36 -3.56 -6.01
C TYR A 71 -9.36 -4.53 -5.41
N MET A 72 -9.05 -5.09 -4.26
CA MET A 72 -9.88 -6.04 -3.55
C MET A 72 -9.64 -5.94 -2.04
N ASP A 73 -10.34 -6.73 -1.23
CA ASP A 73 -10.00 -6.81 0.18
C ASP A 73 -8.59 -7.41 0.38
N TRP A 74 -7.93 -7.02 1.47
CA TRP A 74 -6.53 -7.38 1.71
C TRP A 74 -6.31 -8.88 1.86
N ASP A 75 -7.24 -9.59 2.48
CA ASP A 75 -7.14 -11.04 2.67
C ASP A 75 -7.28 -11.76 1.33
N GLY A 76 -8.19 -11.30 0.47
CA GLY A 76 -8.35 -11.80 -0.90
C GLY A 76 -7.09 -11.59 -1.74
N ALA A 77 -6.48 -10.40 -1.67
CA ALA A 77 -5.23 -10.10 -2.38
C ALA A 77 -4.08 -11.03 -1.93
N GLN A 78 -3.91 -11.22 -0.62
CA GLN A 78 -2.92 -12.14 -0.09
C GLN A 78 -3.20 -13.59 -0.51
N GLN A 79 -4.45 -14.07 -0.36
CA GLN A 79 -4.83 -15.43 -0.73
C GLN A 79 -4.56 -15.70 -2.20
N LEU A 80 -4.86 -14.75 -3.07
CA LEU A 80 -4.60 -14.88 -4.50
C LEU A 80 -3.11 -15.02 -4.78
N ALA A 81 -2.27 -14.16 -4.20
CA ALA A 81 -0.82 -14.19 -4.37
C ALA A 81 -0.15 -15.42 -3.75
N LEU A 82 -0.76 -16.05 -2.73
CA LEU A 82 -0.28 -17.28 -2.12
C LEU A 82 -0.67 -18.53 -2.91
N SER A 83 -1.84 -18.52 -3.58
CA SER A 83 -2.43 -19.70 -4.22
C SER A 83 -2.21 -19.79 -5.72
N GLN A 84 -1.92 -18.68 -6.40
CA GLN A 84 -1.78 -18.64 -7.86
C GLN A 84 -0.38 -18.18 -8.28
N PRO A 85 0.18 -18.73 -9.37
CA PRO A 85 1.39 -18.22 -9.98
C PRO A 85 1.13 -16.88 -10.70
N ASN A 86 2.21 -16.16 -11.00
CA ASN A 86 2.17 -14.92 -11.78
C ASN A 86 1.30 -13.80 -11.16
N VAL A 87 1.28 -13.72 -9.83
CA VAL A 87 0.58 -12.63 -9.12
C VAL A 87 1.60 -11.70 -8.47
N GLY A 88 1.54 -10.42 -8.83
CA GLY A 88 2.22 -9.33 -8.15
C GLY A 88 1.30 -8.71 -7.09
N ILE A 89 1.70 -8.71 -5.83
CA ILE A 89 0.97 -8.05 -4.75
C ILE A 89 1.67 -6.75 -4.35
N LEU A 90 0.93 -5.65 -4.39
CA LEU A 90 1.43 -4.33 -4.06
C LEU A 90 1.22 -4.00 -2.58
N SER A 91 2.04 -3.06 -2.11
CA SER A 91 1.91 -2.47 -0.76
C SER A 91 2.05 -3.46 0.39
N ILE A 92 2.70 -4.61 0.12
CA ILE A 92 2.90 -5.63 1.15
C ILE A 92 4.15 -5.32 2.00
N THR A 93 3.98 -5.35 3.31
CA THR A 93 5.09 -5.26 4.26
C THR A 93 5.83 -6.59 4.34
N ARG A 94 7.17 -6.55 4.20
CA ARG A 94 8.03 -7.71 4.43
C ARG A 94 8.16 -7.96 5.93
N THR A 95 7.81 -9.16 6.37
CA THR A 95 7.91 -9.59 7.77
C THR A 95 8.48 -11.00 7.85
N PRO A 96 9.04 -11.44 9.01
CA PRO A 96 9.56 -12.80 9.16
C PRO A 96 8.51 -13.87 8.84
N GLU A 97 7.24 -13.65 9.21
CA GLU A 97 6.15 -14.61 8.96
C GLU A 97 5.80 -14.74 7.48
N ARG A 98 6.12 -13.73 6.68
CA ARG A 98 5.85 -13.69 5.24
C ARG A 98 7.06 -14.04 4.38
N GLU A 99 8.25 -14.14 4.98
CA GLU A 99 9.53 -14.27 4.26
C GLU A 99 9.49 -15.40 3.23
N ASP A 100 9.04 -16.56 3.62
CA ASP A 100 9.02 -17.76 2.79
C ASP A 100 7.82 -17.86 1.84
N HIS A 101 6.90 -16.91 1.90
CA HIS A 101 5.64 -16.96 1.16
C HIS A 101 5.69 -16.26 -0.19
N TYR A 102 6.61 -15.31 -0.37
CA TYR A 102 6.69 -14.46 -1.56
C TYR A 102 8.10 -14.43 -2.15
N GLN A 103 8.20 -13.99 -3.40
CA GLN A 103 9.45 -13.52 -3.99
C GLN A 103 9.51 -11.99 -3.79
N TRP A 104 10.41 -11.54 -2.93
CA TRP A 104 10.56 -10.14 -2.55
C TRP A 104 11.36 -9.38 -3.62
N CYS A 105 10.65 -8.78 -4.57
CA CYS A 105 11.28 -8.07 -5.68
C CYS A 105 11.76 -6.68 -5.28
N CYS A 106 10.80 -5.83 -5.02
CA CYS A 106 10.93 -4.40 -5.28
C CYS A 106 10.52 -3.62 -4.03
N ARG A 107 11.51 -3.23 -3.20
CA ARG A 107 11.29 -2.32 -2.08
C ARG A 107 11.01 -0.92 -2.61
N ILE A 108 9.76 -0.48 -2.49
CA ILE A 108 9.31 0.82 -3.00
C ILE A 108 9.57 1.93 -1.99
N VAL A 109 9.23 1.69 -0.73
CA VAL A 109 9.37 2.69 0.34
C VAL A 109 9.64 2.02 1.68
N THR A 110 10.36 2.71 2.56
CA THR A 110 10.42 2.40 3.98
C THR A 110 9.50 3.39 4.72
N ASP A 111 8.61 2.88 5.55
CA ASP A 111 7.75 3.69 6.39
C ASP A 111 7.81 3.25 7.85
N ASP A 112 7.72 4.21 8.75
CA ASP A 112 7.81 3.97 10.17
C ASP A 112 6.43 3.67 10.76
N LEU A 113 6.29 2.54 11.44
CA LEU A 113 5.20 2.31 12.36
C LEU A 113 5.44 3.20 13.58
N ILE A 114 4.63 4.23 13.73
CA ILE A 114 4.86 5.30 14.69
C ILE A 114 3.69 5.43 15.67
N LEU A 115 4.03 5.69 16.91
CA LEU A 115 3.06 6.07 17.92
C LEU A 115 2.77 7.56 17.81
N VAL A 116 1.50 7.90 17.65
CA VAL A 116 1.03 9.28 17.52
C VAL A 116 0.09 9.60 18.66
N GLY A 117 0.16 10.80 19.19
CA GLY A 117 -0.71 11.26 20.28
C GLY A 117 -1.42 12.56 19.98
N GLY A 118 -2.54 12.75 20.67
CA GLY A 118 -3.18 14.05 20.75
C GLY A 118 -2.37 15.03 21.60
N GLN A 119 -2.79 16.29 21.60
CA GLN A 119 -2.11 17.33 22.36
C GLN A 119 -2.01 16.97 23.85
N GLY A 120 -0.79 17.04 24.40
CA GLY A 120 -0.51 16.78 25.82
C GLY A 120 -0.39 15.28 26.17
N VAL A 121 -0.48 14.37 25.21
CA VAL A 121 -0.26 12.94 25.44
C VAL A 121 1.22 12.61 25.26
N ASP A 122 1.82 11.98 26.26
CA ASP A 122 3.20 11.47 26.18
C ASP A 122 3.22 10.17 25.37
N VAL A 123 3.75 10.27 24.14
CA VAL A 123 3.90 9.17 23.18
C VAL A 123 5.37 8.79 22.97
N SER A 124 6.22 9.11 23.93
CA SER A 124 7.65 8.77 23.88
C SER A 124 7.91 7.26 23.93
N SER A 125 6.95 6.48 24.41
CA SER A 125 6.98 5.01 24.35
C SER A 125 5.58 4.40 24.39
N LEU A 126 5.43 3.16 23.90
CA LEU A 126 4.19 2.39 24.00
C LEU A 126 3.75 2.19 25.46
N GLU A 127 4.70 2.07 26.38
CA GLU A 127 4.41 1.90 27.82
C GLU A 127 3.65 3.10 28.40
N LYS A 128 3.94 4.31 27.97
CA LYS A 128 3.29 5.55 28.44
C LYS A 128 1.81 5.64 28.08
N VAL A 129 1.38 4.88 27.09
CA VAL A 129 0.00 4.86 26.60
C VAL A 129 -0.69 3.52 26.79
N ARG A 130 -0.09 2.58 27.56
CA ARG A 130 -0.60 1.22 27.76
C ARG A 130 -2.05 1.19 28.23
N ASP A 131 -2.41 2.07 29.16
CA ASP A 131 -3.73 2.14 29.77
C ASP A 131 -4.66 3.17 29.11
N ARG A 132 -4.20 3.78 28.01
CA ARG A 132 -4.96 4.78 27.27
C ARG A 132 -5.72 4.16 26.09
N PRO A 133 -6.83 4.79 25.65
CA PRO A 133 -7.49 4.39 24.41
C PRO A 133 -6.53 4.57 23.23
N ILE A 134 -6.22 3.48 22.54
CA ILE A 134 -5.33 3.49 21.36
C ILE A 134 -6.07 3.05 20.11
N GLY A 135 -5.99 3.86 19.05
CA GLY A 135 -6.51 3.54 17.72
C GLY A 135 -5.52 2.70 16.92
N VAL A 136 -6.03 1.73 16.17
CA VAL A 136 -5.27 0.92 15.20
C VAL A 136 -6.15 0.52 14.04
N LEU A 137 -5.53 0.25 12.88
CA LEU A 137 -6.24 -0.33 11.75
C LEU A 137 -6.61 -1.79 12.06
N PHE A 138 -7.85 -2.16 11.73
CA PHE A 138 -8.35 -3.52 11.92
C PHE A 138 -7.55 -4.55 11.11
N HIS A 139 -7.28 -5.72 11.68
CA HIS A 139 -6.46 -6.79 11.11
C HIS A 139 -5.05 -6.38 10.65
N SER A 140 -4.52 -5.29 11.20
CA SER A 140 -3.16 -4.83 10.91
C SER A 140 -2.11 -5.42 11.85
N GLY A 141 -0.85 -5.33 11.43
CA GLY A 141 0.28 -5.66 12.30
C GLY A 141 0.38 -4.74 13.54
N ALA A 142 -0.17 -3.52 13.48
CA ALA A 142 -0.26 -2.62 14.62
C ALA A 142 -1.26 -3.16 15.67
N GLU A 143 -2.43 -3.63 15.22
CA GLU A 143 -3.41 -4.25 16.11
C GLU A 143 -2.82 -5.50 16.78
N ALA A 144 -2.24 -6.40 16.01
CA ALA A 144 -1.61 -7.62 16.55
C ALA A 144 -0.55 -7.27 17.61
N LEU A 145 0.28 -6.26 17.35
CA LEU A 145 1.32 -5.81 18.26
C LEU A 145 0.74 -5.28 19.57
N VAL A 146 -0.20 -4.31 19.55
CA VAL A 146 -0.74 -3.74 20.81
C VAL A 146 -1.49 -4.79 21.62
N ARG A 147 -2.19 -5.73 20.99
CA ARG A 147 -2.84 -6.84 21.68
C ARG A 147 -1.82 -7.79 22.33
N SER A 148 -0.74 -8.15 21.63
CA SER A 148 0.32 -9.01 22.19
C SER A 148 1.05 -8.36 23.37
N LEU A 149 1.11 -7.02 23.41
CA LEU A 149 1.66 -6.24 24.51
C LEU A 149 0.67 -6.03 25.67
N GLY A 150 -0.55 -6.55 25.58
CA GLY A 150 -1.54 -6.52 26.65
C GLY A 150 -2.28 -5.18 26.82
N PHE A 151 -2.40 -4.40 25.74
CA PHE A 151 -3.24 -3.20 25.77
C PHE A 151 -4.71 -3.59 25.95
N SER A 152 -5.39 -2.99 26.92
CA SER A 152 -6.80 -3.31 27.27
C SER A 152 -7.82 -2.43 26.53
N ARG A 153 -7.42 -1.25 26.04
CA ARG A 153 -8.31 -0.24 25.45
C ARG A 153 -8.00 -0.02 23.96
N VAL A 154 -8.04 -1.11 23.18
CA VAL A 154 -7.76 -1.08 21.75
C VAL A 154 -9.02 -0.76 20.95
N HIS A 155 -9.00 0.32 20.20
CA HIS A 155 -10.06 0.77 19.31
C HIS A 155 -9.64 0.52 17.85
N THR A 156 -10.27 -0.45 17.22
CA THR A 156 -10.01 -0.75 15.81
C THR A 156 -10.87 0.12 14.87
N ALA A 157 -10.38 0.32 13.67
CA ALA A 157 -11.11 0.93 12.57
C ALA A 157 -10.80 0.21 11.25
N PRO A 158 -11.76 0.04 10.35
CA PRO A 158 -11.52 -0.58 9.04
C PRO A 158 -10.67 0.31 8.11
N GLU A 159 -10.63 1.63 8.38
CA GLU A 159 -9.89 2.62 7.59
C GLU A 159 -9.23 3.66 8.49
N GLU A 160 -8.06 4.16 8.10
CA GLU A 160 -7.27 5.06 8.95
C GLU A 160 -7.89 6.47 9.09
N TRP A 161 -8.68 6.94 8.12
CA TRP A 161 -9.40 8.20 8.29
C TRP A 161 -10.40 8.17 9.48
N LEU A 162 -10.94 6.98 9.81
CA LEU A 162 -11.76 6.81 11.03
C LEU A 162 -10.91 6.92 12.30
N ASN A 163 -9.67 6.40 12.30
CA ASN A 163 -8.74 6.59 13.42
C ASN A 163 -8.34 8.06 13.53
N ALA A 164 -8.07 8.73 12.41
CA ALA A 164 -7.81 10.17 12.37
C ALA A 164 -8.98 10.97 12.95
N THR A 165 -10.22 10.62 12.60
CA THR A 165 -11.43 11.24 13.15
C THR A 165 -11.54 11.02 14.66
N LYS A 166 -11.34 9.77 15.13
CA LYS A 166 -11.35 9.46 16.58
C LYS A 166 -10.28 10.26 17.34
N MET A 167 -9.08 10.43 16.76
CA MET A 167 -8.00 11.22 17.33
C MET A 167 -8.40 12.70 17.42
N LYS A 168 -8.93 13.28 16.33
CA LYS A 168 -9.39 14.67 16.28
C LYS A 168 -10.53 14.94 17.28
N GLU A 169 -11.43 13.97 17.46
CA GLU A 169 -12.55 14.03 18.40
C GLU A 169 -12.16 13.64 19.84
N ARG A 170 -10.88 13.33 20.10
CA ARG A 170 -10.35 12.88 21.41
C ARG A 170 -11.04 11.61 21.92
N ARG A 171 -11.49 10.73 21.04
CA ARG A 171 -12.06 9.41 21.38
C ARG A 171 -10.97 8.36 21.57
N VAL A 172 -9.79 8.62 21.05
CA VAL A 172 -8.54 7.91 21.35
C VAL A 172 -7.48 8.92 21.77
N ASP A 173 -6.61 8.54 22.69
CA ASP A 173 -5.51 9.37 23.16
C ASP A 173 -4.23 9.15 22.34
N ALA A 174 -4.08 7.94 21.83
CA ALA A 174 -2.95 7.50 21.01
C ALA A 174 -3.43 6.75 19.76
N TRP A 175 -2.55 6.67 18.76
CA TRP A 175 -2.80 5.96 17.53
C TRP A 175 -1.49 5.35 17.04
N LEU A 176 -1.47 4.06 16.75
CA LEU A 176 -0.32 3.35 16.21
C LEU A 176 -0.59 2.99 14.75
N ALA A 177 0.12 3.63 13.84
CA ALA A 177 -0.04 3.44 12.40
C ALA A 177 1.25 3.80 11.65
N PRO A 178 1.40 3.39 10.38
CA PRO A 178 2.46 3.90 9.51
C PRO A 178 2.38 5.43 9.35
N ARG A 179 3.53 6.10 9.42
CA ARG A 179 3.61 7.57 9.39
C ARG A 179 2.90 8.19 8.18
N LEU A 180 3.12 7.64 6.99
CA LEU A 180 2.50 8.16 5.77
C LEU A 180 0.97 7.99 5.78
N MET A 181 0.47 6.88 6.34
CA MET A 181 -0.98 6.68 6.52
C MET A 181 -1.57 7.71 7.50
N VAL A 182 -0.89 8.00 8.62
CA VAL A 182 -1.30 9.05 9.56
C VAL A 182 -1.43 10.40 8.87
N ILE A 183 -0.41 10.80 8.14
CA ILE A 183 -0.37 12.08 7.41
C ILE A 183 -1.50 12.14 6.40
N HIS A 184 -1.69 11.08 5.62
CA HIS A 184 -2.73 11.01 4.61
C HIS A 184 -4.13 11.08 5.21
N ALA A 185 -4.40 10.27 6.23
CA ALA A 185 -5.71 10.21 6.89
C ALA A 185 -6.10 11.55 7.52
N TYR A 186 -5.14 12.29 8.11
CA TYR A 186 -5.41 13.65 8.60
C TYR A 186 -5.74 14.62 7.48
N LYS A 187 -5.03 14.54 6.34
CA LYS A 187 -5.35 15.32 5.14
C LYS A 187 -6.77 15.00 4.64
N GLU A 188 -7.11 13.74 4.57
CA GLU A 188 -8.39 13.27 4.09
C GLU A 188 -9.57 13.83 4.90
N ILE A 189 -9.43 13.93 6.22
CA ILE A 189 -10.45 14.57 7.09
C ILE A 189 -10.32 16.10 7.18
N GLY A 190 -9.47 16.73 6.35
CA GLY A 190 -9.23 18.17 6.33
C GLY A 190 -8.61 18.70 7.62
N ALA A 191 -7.75 17.91 8.25
CA ALA A 191 -7.00 18.30 9.45
C ALA A 191 -5.50 18.43 9.12
N ASP A 192 -4.79 19.23 9.91
CA ASP A 192 -3.35 19.42 9.78
C ASP A 192 -2.62 18.39 10.65
N ALA A 193 -1.89 17.47 10.02
CA ALA A 193 -1.12 16.45 10.71
C ALA A 193 0.05 17.05 11.53
N SER A 194 0.46 18.29 11.27
CA SER A 194 1.47 18.98 12.09
C SER A 194 1.01 19.27 13.52
N THR A 195 -0.29 19.19 13.79
CA THR A 195 -0.87 19.34 15.14
C THR A 195 -0.74 18.07 15.99
N LEU A 196 -0.35 16.96 15.39
CA LEU A 196 -0.13 15.72 16.10
C LEU A 196 1.23 15.68 16.78
N ASN A 197 1.28 15.01 17.91
CA ASN A 197 2.53 14.66 18.57
C ASN A 197 3.03 13.32 18.02
N PHE A 198 4.08 13.36 17.18
CA PHE A 198 4.74 12.17 16.65
C PHE A 198 5.77 11.67 17.66
N GLY A 199 5.56 10.50 18.20
CA GLY A 199 6.34 9.91 19.28
C GLY A 199 7.27 8.79 18.85
N GLN A 200 7.22 7.66 19.58
CA GLN A 200 8.11 6.53 19.35
C GLN A 200 7.94 5.93 17.96
N ILE A 201 9.05 5.78 17.23
CA ILE A 201 9.12 4.85 16.11
C ILE A 201 9.23 3.44 16.71
N VAL A 202 8.17 2.65 16.51
CA VAL A 202 8.08 1.29 17.07
C VAL A 202 8.85 0.32 16.18
N ARG A 203 8.75 0.52 14.88
CA ARG A 203 9.41 -0.30 13.87
C ARG A 203 9.47 0.44 12.55
N SER A 204 10.59 0.38 11.84
CA SER A 204 10.64 0.72 10.42
C SER A 204 10.24 -0.50 9.60
N SER A 205 9.34 -0.31 8.65
CA SER A 205 8.79 -1.36 7.80
C SER A 205 9.08 -1.07 6.34
N GLU A 206 9.46 -2.10 5.62
CA GLU A 206 9.72 -2.01 4.19
C GLU A 206 8.47 -2.44 3.42
N ILE A 207 8.01 -1.61 2.50
CA ILE A 207 6.82 -1.82 1.66
C ILE A 207 7.28 -2.22 0.27
N TYR A 208 6.75 -3.33 -0.21
CA TYR A 208 7.19 -3.99 -1.44
C TYR A 208 6.09 -4.09 -2.50
N LEU A 209 6.52 -4.19 -3.76
CA LEU A 209 5.91 -5.07 -4.74
C LEU A 209 6.57 -6.44 -4.57
N ALA A 210 5.82 -7.46 -4.22
CA ALA A 210 6.26 -8.84 -4.13
C ALA A 210 5.51 -9.71 -5.14
N PHE A 211 6.08 -10.87 -5.47
CA PHE A 211 5.46 -11.80 -6.41
C PHE A 211 5.18 -13.14 -5.74
N SER A 212 4.16 -13.84 -6.24
CA SER A 212 3.89 -15.23 -5.87
C SER A 212 5.08 -16.13 -6.17
N LYS A 213 5.24 -17.21 -5.41
CA LYS A 213 6.36 -18.18 -5.56
C LYS A 213 6.43 -18.81 -6.94
N GLY A 214 5.30 -18.95 -7.63
CA GLY A 214 5.24 -19.53 -8.98
C GLY A 214 5.54 -18.54 -10.11
N THR A 215 5.91 -17.30 -9.82
CA THR A 215 6.33 -16.33 -10.84
C THR A 215 7.74 -16.66 -11.33
N PRO A 216 8.02 -16.71 -12.65
CA PRO A 216 9.35 -16.95 -13.17
C PRO A 216 10.37 -15.93 -12.64
N GLU A 217 11.52 -16.40 -12.20
CA GLU A 217 12.60 -15.53 -11.67
C GLU A 217 13.01 -14.44 -12.67
N ALA A 218 13.06 -14.77 -13.95
CA ALA A 218 13.39 -13.78 -15.01
C ALA A 218 12.40 -12.61 -15.03
N GLU A 219 11.13 -12.85 -14.73
CA GLU A 219 10.12 -11.79 -14.66
C GLU A 219 10.32 -10.94 -13.39
N VAL A 220 10.58 -11.55 -12.25
CA VAL A 220 10.91 -10.84 -11.00
C VAL A 220 12.11 -9.93 -11.20
N GLN A 221 13.19 -10.44 -11.84
CA GLN A 221 14.40 -9.66 -12.13
C GLN A 221 14.14 -8.52 -13.14
N ARG A 222 13.26 -8.73 -14.10
CA ARG A 222 12.86 -7.68 -15.05
C ARG A 222 12.20 -6.50 -14.32
N TRP A 223 11.31 -6.77 -13.37
CA TRP A 223 10.69 -5.75 -12.51
C TRP A 223 11.69 -5.08 -11.56
N ALA A 224 12.62 -5.85 -10.99
CA ALA A 224 13.70 -5.29 -10.18
C ALA A 224 14.59 -4.31 -10.96
N GLY A 225 14.89 -4.63 -12.23
CA GLY A 225 15.61 -3.73 -13.12
C GLY A 225 14.84 -2.43 -13.41
N ALA A 226 13.53 -2.53 -13.59
CA ALA A 226 12.67 -1.35 -13.77
C ALA A 226 12.64 -0.45 -12.53
N LEU A 227 12.55 -1.05 -11.33
CA LEU A 227 12.67 -0.30 -10.08
C LEU A 227 14.02 0.44 -10.01
N LYS A 228 15.12 -0.28 -10.27
CA LYS A 228 16.43 0.35 -10.28
C LYS A 228 16.50 1.54 -11.25
N SER A 229 15.92 1.43 -12.43
CA SER A 229 15.90 2.52 -13.42
C SER A 229 15.18 3.77 -12.90
N ILE A 230 14.05 3.63 -12.19
CA ILE A 230 13.33 4.79 -11.62
C ILE A 230 13.96 5.34 -10.34
N GLN A 231 14.78 4.53 -9.66
CA GLN A 231 15.62 4.98 -8.54
C GLN A 231 16.80 5.80 -9.05
N ASP A 232 17.54 5.29 -10.03
CA ASP A 232 18.77 5.88 -10.56
C ASP A 232 18.54 7.28 -11.14
N ASP A 233 17.38 7.56 -11.74
CA ASP A 233 17.05 8.87 -12.31
C ASP A 233 16.22 9.78 -11.39
N GLY A 234 16.00 9.37 -10.13
CA GLY A 234 15.27 10.14 -9.12
C GLY A 234 13.75 10.18 -9.35
N THR A 235 13.20 9.37 -10.27
CA THR A 235 11.75 9.35 -10.51
C THR A 235 10.99 8.81 -9.31
N LEU A 236 11.48 7.73 -8.68
CA LEU A 236 10.89 7.20 -7.46
C LEU A 236 10.86 8.25 -6.35
N GLU A 237 11.96 8.97 -6.16
CA GLU A 237 12.05 10.01 -5.14
C GLU A 237 11.04 11.14 -5.38
N ARG A 238 10.83 11.55 -6.64
CA ARG A 238 9.79 12.53 -6.99
C ARG A 238 8.37 12.02 -6.70
N ILE A 239 8.12 10.73 -6.94
CA ILE A 239 6.83 10.11 -6.59
C ILE A 239 6.65 10.17 -5.06
N LEU A 240 7.60 9.67 -4.28
CA LEU A 240 7.52 9.62 -2.83
C LEU A 240 7.35 11.01 -2.20
N ALA A 241 8.05 12.03 -2.72
CA ALA A 241 7.97 13.40 -2.21
C ALA A 241 6.57 14.02 -2.29
N ARG A 242 5.72 13.59 -3.24
CA ARG A 242 4.32 14.05 -3.32
C ARG A 242 3.47 13.60 -2.15
N TYR A 243 3.76 12.43 -1.60
CA TYR A 243 2.98 11.79 -0.53
C TYR A 243 3.50 12.07 0.88
N SER A 244 4.78 12.45 1.03
CA SER A 244 5.42 12.68 2.34
C SER A 244 5.22 14.09 2.90
N ARG A 245 4.61 15.00 2.17
CA ARG A 245 4.40 16.38 2.62
C ARG A 245 3.38 16.46 3.75
N LEU A 246 3.78 17.03 4.88
CA LEU A 246 2.91 17.22 6.05
C LEU A 246 1.79 18.26 5.83
N LYS A 247 2.01 19.26 4.98
CA LYS A 247 1.04 20.33 4.73
C LYS A 247 0.04 19.93 3.65
N VAL A 248 -1.22 20.24 3.92
CA VAL A 248 -2.38 19.97 3.05
C VAL A 248 -2.47 21.06 2.01
N GLU A 249 -2.57 20.68 0.72
CA GLU A 249 -3.36 21.48 -0.20
C GLU A 249 -4.83 21.06 -0.01
N PRO A 250 -5.79 21.99 0.04
CA PRO A 250 -7.18 21.63 0.29
C PRO A 250 -7.67 20.67 -0.79
N ILE A 251 -8.08 19.48 -0.38
CA ILE A 251 -8.89 18.62 -1.24
C ILE A 251 -10.20 19.37 -1.43
N ALA A 252 -10.59 19.61 -2.68
CA ALA A 252 -11.82 20.33 -2.99
C ALA A 252 -13.00 19.72 -2.19
N ASP A 253 -13.74 20.58 -1.51
CA ASP A 253 -14.74 20.28 -0.45
C ASP A 253 -15.90 19.35 -0.88
N ASP A 254 -15.98 19.02 -2.15
CA ASP A 254 -17.11 18.31 -2.76
C ASP A 254 -17.11 16.79 -2.52
N ARG A 255 -15.98 16.21 -2.13
CA ARG A 255 -15.85 14.75 -1.98
C ARG A 255 -16.27 14.20 -0.61
N ARG A 256 -16.50 15.07 0.39
CA ARG A 256 -16.78 14.68 1.78
C ARG A 256 -18.26 14.45 2.09
N ARG A 257 -19.17 14.79 1.17
CA ARG A 257 -20.61 14.70 1.42
C ARG A 257 -21.17 13.29 1.43
N PHE A 258 -20.47 12.32 0.86
CA PHE A 258 -21.03 10.98 0.61
C PHE A 258 -20.62 9.91 1.61
N THR A 259 -19.54 10.08 2.37
CA THR A 259 -19.11 9.10 3.40
C THR A 259 -19.85 9.20 4.73
N ARG A 260 -20.66 10.24 4.95
CA ARG A 260 -21.41 10.43 6.20
C ARG A 260 -22.76 9.68 6.26
N GLY A 261 -23.23 9.10 5.17
CA GLY A 261 -24.62 8.60 5.06
C GLY A 261 -24.86 7.11 5.19
N SER A 262 -23.84 6.25 5.20
CA SER A 262 -24.06 4.80 5.06
C SER A 262 -23.63 3.93 6.24
N ILE A 263 -23.18 4.47 7.35
CA ILE A 263 -22.90 3.67 8.54
C ILE A 263 -23.87 4.07 9.66
N LEU A 264 -25.07 3.49 9.62
CA LEU A 264 -25.95 3.41 10.79
C LEU A 264 -25.35 2.36 11.74
N TRP A 265 -24.70 2.81 12.79
CA TRP A 265 -24.33 1.98 13.91
C TRP A 265 -25.61 1.64 14.70
N ASN A 266 -26.08 0.39 14.59
CA ASN A 266 -26.93 -0.16 15.64
C ASN A 266 -26.06 -0.52 16.83
N ASN A 267 -26.50 -0.08 18.01
CA ASN A 267 -25.90 -0.19 19.35
C ASN A 267 -25.35 -1.55 19.71
#